data_97182e0aaec9598915a0bb6235973567
#
_entry.id   97182e0aaec9598915a0bb6235973567
#
_cell.length_a   1.000
_cell.length_b   1.000
_cell.length_c   1.000
_cell.angle_alpha   90.00
_cell.angle_beta   90.00
_cell.angle_gamma   90.00
#
_symmetry.space_group_name_H-M   'P 1'
#
loop_
_entity.id
_entity.type
_entity.pdbx_description
1 polymer ?
#
loop_
_entity_poly.entity_id
_entity_poly.type
_entity_poly.pdbx_seq_one_letter_code
_entity_poly.pdbx_strand_id
1 'polypeptide(L)'
;MRMCSIASGSSGNCIYVGSDDTHLLVDTGISKKRIEEGLKTLELKGEDLDGILITHEHSDHIQGLGVFSRKYEIPIYATPGTIMGIKSYSGLGKMPEGLYREIRADEPFELGDMTVKPFAI
;
A
#
# COMPACT_ATOMS: atom_id res chain seq x y z
N MET A 1 -0.70 18.65 0.98
CA MET A 1 -0.50 17.24 0.58
C MET A 1 0.94 17.04 0.13
N ARG A 2 1.55 15.95 0.55
CA ARG A 2 2.91 15.57 0.13
C ARG A 2 2.86 14.28 -0.66
N MET A 3 3.75 14.16 -1.65
CA MET A 3 3.93 12.92 -2.38
C MET A 3 5.43 12.66 -2.55
N CYS A 4 5.87 11.44 -2.26
CA CYS A 4 7.27 11.08 -2.35
C CYS A 4 7.42 9.66 -2.91
N SER A 5 8.20 9.52 -3.97
CA SER A 5 8.53 8.19 -4.49
C SER A 5 9.63 7.59 -3.62
N ILE A 6 9.29 6.57 -2.86
CA ILE A 6 10.29 5.82 -2.06
C ILE A 6 11.06 4.90 -3.00
N ALA A 7 10.38 4.30 -3.98
CA ALA A 7 11.01 3.48 -5.00
C ALA A 7 10.12 3.41 -6.23
N SER A 8 10.73 3.27 -7.41
CA SER A 8 9.99 3.11 -8.66
C SER A 8 10.81 2.24 -9.62
N GLY A 9 10.08 1.54 -10.51
CA GLY A 9 10.71 0.71 -11.54
C GLY A 9 10.38 -0.76 -11.41
N SER A 10 11.00 -1.58 -12.26
CA SER A 10 10.72 -3.02 -12.33
C SER A 10 11.21 -3.80 -11.12
N SER A 11 12.11 -3.23 -10.32
CA SER A 11 12.62 -3.89 -9.11
C SER A 11 11.78 -3.60 -7.88
N GLY A 12 10.80 -2.72 -7.97
CA GLY A 12 9.88 -2.44 -6.88
C GLY A 12 9.35 -1.03 -6.90
N ASN A 13 8.07 -0.89 -6.52
CA ASN A 13 7.37 0.39 -6.50
C ASN A 13 6.78 0.66 -5.12
N CYS A 14 6.95 1.87 -4.63
CA CYS A 14 6.38 2.30 -3.36
C CYS A 14 6.34 3.82 -3.34
N ILE A 15 5.15 4.39 -3.24
CA ILE A 15 4.95 5.83 -3.23
C ILE A 15 4.23 6.23 -1.95
N TYR A 16 4.74 7.25 -1.28
CA TYR A 16 4.09 7.83 -0.11
C TYR A 16 3.21 9.00 -0.57
N VAL A 17 1.98 9.06 -0.04
CA VAL A 17 1.08 10.20 -0.23
C VAL A 17 0.51 10.57 1.13
N GLY A 18 0.56 11.82 1.50
CA GLY A 18 0.06 12.23 2.81
C GLY A 18 -0.41 13.66 2.89
N SER A 19 -1.30 13.90 3.83
CA SER A 19 -1.70 15.22 4.33
C SER A 19 -1.07 15.38 5.71
N ASP A 20 -1.48 16.42 6.45
CA ASP A 20 -1.01 16.58 7.84
C ASP A 20 -1.54 15.46 8.75
N ASP A 21 -2.71 14.91 8.45
CA ASP A 21 -3.39 13.96 9.33
C ASP A 21 -3.52 12.54 8.77
N THR A 22 -3.33 12.34 7.47
CA THR A 22 -3.55 11.04 6.83
C THR A 22 -2.32 10.64 6.01
N HIS A 23 -1.88 9.39 6.16
CA HIS A 23 -0.67 8.89 5.52
C HIS A 23 -0.96 7.58 4.79
N LEU A 24 -0.64 7.54 3.50
CA LEU A 24 -0.88 6.38 2.63
C LEU A 24 0.39 5.92 1.94
N LEU A 25 0.47 4.61 1.70
CA LEU A 25 1.40 4.07 0.72
C LEU A 25 0.63 3.62 -0.51
N VAL A 26 1.17 3.88 -1.67
CA VAL A 26 0.68 3.29 -2.93
C VAL A 26 1.74 2.29 -3.37
N ASP A 27 1.35 1.03 -3.32
CA ASP A 27 2.19 -0.14 -3.57
C ASP A 27 3.29 -0.37 -2.53
N THR A 28 3.66 -1.61 -2.35
CA THR A 28 4.67 -2.07 -1.39
C THR A 28 5.59 -3.08 -2.06
N GLY A 29 6.13 -2.69 -3.21
CA GLY A 29 6.95 -3.56 -4.05
C GLY A 29 8.40 -3.70 -3.60
N ILE A 30 8.76 -3.16 -2.44
CA ILE A 30 10.10 -3.24 -1.86
C ILE A 30 10.03 -3.89 -0.48
N SER A 31 11.19 -4.24 0.09
CA SER A 31 11.22 -4.91 1.40
C SER A 31 10.68 -4.01 2.51
N LYS A 32 10.21 -4.64 3.59
CA LYS A 32 9.76 -3.92 4.79
C LYS A 32 10.84 -2.94 5.27
N LYS A 33 12.09 -3.39 5.30
CA LYS A 33 13.21 -2.55 5.74
C LYS A 33 13.33 -1.28 4.89
N ARG A 34 13.24 -1.43 3.57
CA ARG A 34 13.32 -0.28 2.66
C ARG A 34 12.13 0.65 2.80
N ILE A 35 10.94 0.11 3.06
CA ILE A 35 9.76 0.93 3.34
C ILE A 35 9.99 1.73 4.62
N GLU A 36 10.46 1.08 5.67
CA GLU A 36 10.74 1.72 6.95
C GLU A 36 11.79 2.83 6.81
N GLU A 37 12.84 2.57 6.05
CA GLU A 37 13.88 3.58 5.79
C GLU A 37 13.32 4.78 5.04
N GLY A 38 12.48 4.55 4.04
CA GLY A 38 11.84 5.63 3.30
C GLY A 38 10.91 6.47 4.16
N LEU A 39 10.10 5.83 5.00
CA LEU A 39 9.23 6.55 5.93
C LEU A 39 10.05 7.36 6.94
N LYS A 40 11.15 6.82 7.41
CA LYS A 40 12.02 7.51 8.37
C LYS A 40 12.57 8.83 7.79
N THR A 41 12.90 8.86 6.51
CA THR A 41 13.35 10.12 5.87
C THR A 41 12.26 11.18 5.85
N LEU A 42 11.00 10.77 6.00
CA LEU A 42 9.84 11.65 6.07
C LEU A 42 9.41 11.90 7.53
N GLU A 43 10.20 11.42 8.48
CA GLU A 43 9.92 11.51 9.92
C GLU A 43 8.64 10.74 10.31
N LEU A 44 8.41 9.61 9.63
CA LEU A 44 7.24 8.76 9.86
C LEU A 44 7.66 7.35 10.25
N LYS A 45 6.74 6.64 10.91
CA LYS A 45 6.86 5.23 11.26
C LYS A 45 5.78 4.44 10.53
N GLY A 46 5.94 3.12 10.44
CA GLY A 46 4.92 2.27 9.84
C GLY A 46 3.56 2.41 10.53
N GLU A 47 3.56 2.59 11.84
CA GLU A 47 2.33 2.76 12.62
C GLU A 47 1.56 4.04 12.28
N ASP A 48 2.21 5.01 11.67
CA ASP A 48 1.56 6.26 11.28
C ASP A 48 0.71 6.12 10.02
N LEU A 49 0.85 5.01 9.30
CA LEU A 49 0.10 4.80 8.06
C LEU A 49 -1.36 4.47 8.34
N ASP A 50 -2.24 5.06 7.55
CA ASP A 50 -3.68 4.84 7.62
C ASP A 50 -4.19 3.86 6.59
N GLY A 51 -3.43 3.64 5.53
CA GLY A 51 -3.83 2.72 4.49
C GLY A 51 -2.71 2.42 3.50
N ILE A 52 -2.86 1.30 2.82
CA ILE A 52 -2.00 0.90 1.71
C ILE A 52 -2.92 0.67 0.52
N LEU A 53 -2.63 1.31 -0.60
CA LEU A 53 -3.35 1.11 -1.84
C LEU A 53 -2.48 0.26 -2.77
N ILE A 54 -3.05 -0.81 -3.31
CA ILE A 54 -2.33 -1.69 -4.24
C ILE A 54 -2.94 -1.50 -5.63
N THR A 55 -2.10 -1.09 -6.58
CA THR A 55 -2.54 -0.86 -7.96
C THR A 55 -2.49 -2.11 -8.82
N HIS A 56 -1.53 -2.97 -8.57
CA HIS A 56 -1.33 -4.21 -9.35
C HIS A 56 -0.88 -5.34 -8.42
N GLU A 57 -1.29 -6.57 -8.75
CA GLU A 57 -0.91 -7.77 -8.01
C GLU A 57 0.43 -8.37 -8.43
N HIS A 58 1.21 -7.66 -9.24
CA HIS A 58 2.54 -8.12 -9.67
C HIS A 58 3.58 -7.92 -8.56
N SER A 59 4.62 -8.76 -8.55
CA SER A 59 5.62 -8.77 -7.48
C SER A 59 6.28 -7.41 -7.24
N ASP A 60 6.53 -6.63 -8.30
CA ASP A 60 7.14 -5.30 -8.17
C ASP A 60 6.22 -4.26 -7.51
N HIS A 61 5.00 -4.66 -7.15
CA HIS A 61 4.04 -3.84 -6.42
C HIS A 61 3.68 -4.40 -5.06
N ILE A 62 3.91 -5.70 -4.81
CA ILE A 62 3.42 -6.36 -3.58
C ILE A 62 4.47 -7.18 -2.84
N GLN A 63 5.70 -7.30 -3.34
CA GLN A 63 6.66 -8.25 -2.74
C GLN A 63 6.96 -8.02 -1.26
N GLY A 64 6.84 -6.78 -0.78
CA GLY A 64 7.04 -6.47 0.64
C GLY A 64 5.77 -6.48 1.48
N LEU A 65 4.61 -6.70 0.86
CA LEU A 65 3.32 -6.55 1.54
C LEU A 65 3.13 -7.51 2.70
N GLY A 66 3.51 -8.78 2.52
CA GLY A 66 3.31 -9.80 3.57
C GLY A 66 4.07 -9.49 4.84
N VAL A 67 5.37 -9.26 4.72
CA VAL A 67 6.22 -8.98 5.89
C VAL A 67 5.80 -7.67 6.56
N PHE A 68 5.51 -6.65 5.76
CA PHE A 68 5.07 -5.35 6.28
C PHE A 68 3.73 -5.47 7.02
N SER A 69 2.77 -6.18 6.43
CA SER A 69 1.43 -6.35 7.01
C SER A 69 1.45 -7.17 8.30
N ARG A 70 2.33 -8.16 8.41
CA ARG A 70 2.47 -8.93 9.65
C ARG A 70 2.98 -8.07 10.80
N LYS A 71 3.76 -7.05 10.50
CA LYS A 71 4.29 -6.16 11.54
C LYS A 71 3.31 -5.05 11.91
N TYR A 72 2.70 -4.40 10.92
CA TYR A 72 1.94 -3.16 11.16
C TYR A 72 0.43 -3.29 11.02
N GLU A 73 -0.05 -4.30 10.32
CA GLU A 73 -1.48 -4.57 10.14
C GLU A 73 -2.29 -3.35 9.67
N ILE A 74 -1.78 -2.68 8.64
CA ILE A 74 -2.43 -1.51 8.04
C ILE A 74 -3.49 -1.98 7.02
N PRO A 75 -4.69 -1.38 6.97
CA PRO A 75 -5.70 -1.75 5.97
C PRO A 75 -5.19 -1.64 4.53
N ILE A 76 -5.56 -2.61 3.72
CA ILE A 76 -5.13 -2.72 2.32
C ILE A 76 -6.32 -2.47 1.42
N TYR A 77 -6.25 -1.44 0.59
CA TYR A 77 -7.29 -1.04 -0.34
C TYR A 77 -6.93 -1.46 -1.75
N ALA A 78 -7.77 -2.28 -2.35
CA ALA A 78 -7.55 -2.77 -3.72
C ALA A 78 -8.88 -3.22 -4.33
N THR A 79 -8.92 -3.31 -5.67
CA THR A 79 -10.09 -3.85 -6.34
C THR A 79 -10.22 -5.36 -6.07
N PRO A 80 -11.44 -5.94 -6.22
CA PRO A 80 -11.62 -7.37 -5.99
C PRO A 80 -10.67 -8.26 -6.81
N GLY A 81 -10.43 -7.90 -8.06
CA GLY A 81 -9.49 -8.64 -8.91
C GLY A 81 -8.06 -8.59 -8.39
N THR A 82 -7.62 -7.43 -7.95
CA THR A 82 -6.28 -7.28 -7.39
C THR A 82 -6.18 -8.04 -6.07
N ILE A 83 -7.20 -8.00 -5.22
CA ILE A 83 -7.22 -8.77 -3.96
C ILE A 83 -7.09 -10.27 -4.24
N MET A 84 -7.83 -10.78 -5.24
CA MET A 84 -7.71 -12.19 -5.64
C MET A 84 -6.29 -12.52 -6.08
N GLY A 85 -5.68 -11.65 -6.87
CA GLY A 85 -4.30 -11.82 -7.30
C GLY A 85 -3.31 -11.82 -6.15
N ILE A 86 -3.50 -10.94 -5.16
CA ILE A 86 -2.66 -10.91 -3.96
C ILE A 86 -2.80 -12.23 -3.19
N LYS A 87 -4.02 -12.71 -3.00
CA LYS A 87 -4.28 -13.95 -2.28
C LYS A 87 -3.70 -15.17 -3.00
N SER A 88 -3.59 -15.11 -4.32
CA SER A 88 -3.01 -16.19 -5.13
C SER A 88 -1.49 -16.15 -5.18
N TYR A 89 -0.87 -15.06 -4.72
CA TYR A 89 0.58 -14.90 -4.78
C TYR A 89 1.23 -15.56 -3.55
N SER A 90 1.92 -16.67 -3.79
CA SER A 90 2.48 -17.48 -2.70
C SER A 90 3.68 -16.85 -2.00
N GLY A 91 4.30 -15.84 -2.62
CA GLY A 91 5.50 -15.21 -2.07
C GLY A 91 5.29 -14.34 -0.84
N LEU A 92 4.05 -14.04 -0.47
CA LEU A 92 3.75 -13.17 0.66
C LEU A 92 3.71 -13.89 2.01
N GLY A 93 3.58 -15.21 2.00
CA GLY A 93 3.38 -15.96 3.22
C GLY A 93 1.97 -15.74 3.78
N LYS A 94 1.80 -16.00 5.08
CA LYS A 94 0.48 -15.87 5.71
C LYS A 94 0.17 -14.40 5.99
N MET A 95 -0.93 -13.92 5.43
CA MET A 95 -1.41 -12.55 5.66
C MET A 95 -2.31 -12.50 6.90
N PRO A 96 -2.22 -11.42 7.70
CA PRO A 96 -3.18 -11.20 8.78
C PRO A 96 -4.59 -11.10 8.22
N GLU A 97 -5.58 -11.55 9.00
CA GLU A 97 -6.98 -11.49 8.59
C GLU A 97 -7.54 -10.08 8.78
N GLY A 98 -8.56 -9.76 7.97
CA GLY A 98 -9.35 -8.55 8.15
C GLY A 98 -8.72 -7.26 7.63
N LEU A 99 -7.62 -7.33 6.88
CA LEU A 99 -6.96 -6.13 6.38
C LEU A 99 -7.52 -5.61 5.06
N TYR A 100 -8.12 -6.48 4.24
CA TYR A 100 -8.56 -6.08 2.90
C TYR A 100 -9.80 -5.21 2.94
N ARG A 101 -9.77 -4.14 2.14
CA ARG A 101 -10.90 -3.24 1.89
C ARG A 101 -11.10 -3.15 0.39
N GLU A 102 -12.23 -3.63 -0.10
CA GLU A 102 -12.53 -3.59 -1.53
C GLU A 102 -12.84 -2.17 -1.97
N ILE A 103 -12.22 -1.77 -3.08
CA ILE A 103 -12.54 -0.50 -3.76
C ILE A 103 -12.90 -0.82 -5.20
N ARG A 104 -13.53 0.12 -5.88
CA ARG A 104 -13.95 -0.05 -7.27
C ARG A 104 -13.48 1.10 -8.12
N ALA A 105 -13.06 0.80 -9.35
CA ALA A 105 -12.68 1.83 -10.31
C ALA A 105 -13.85 2.81 -10.50
N ASP A 106 -13.51 4.08 -10.62
CA ASP A 106 -14.45 5.19 -10.82
C ASP A 106 -15.41 5.46 -9.65
N GLU A 107 -15.20 4.81 -8.50
CA GLU A 107 -15.98 5.10 -7.29
C GLU A 107 -15.07 5.75 -6.25
N PRO A 108 -15.19 7.06 -6.03
CA PRO A 108 -14.39 7.76 -5.02
C PRO A 108 -14.72 7.27 -3.61
N PHE A 109 -13.72 7.28 -2.73
CA PHE A 109 -13.95 6.97 -1.33
C PHE A 109 -13.09 7.86 -0.44
N GLU A 110 -13.50 7.98 0.81
CA GLU A 110 -12.78 8.79 1.79
C GLU A 110 -11.82 7.93 2.61
N LEU A 111 -10.63 8.43 2.84
CA LEU A 111 -9.65 7.81 3.73
C LEU A 111 -9.05 8.93 4.56
N GLY A 112 -9.45 9.00 5.86
CA GLY A 112 -9.07 10.12 6.69
C GLY A 112 -9.61 11.42 6.13
N ASP A 113 -8.74 12.40 5.96
CA ASP A 113 -9.10 13.70 5.38
C ASP A 113 -8.87 13.76 3.87
N MET A 114 -8.62 12.62 3.24
CA MET A 114 -8.34 12.54 1.81
C MET A 114 -9.47 11.86 1.06
N THR A 115 -9.76 12.36 -0.16
CA THR A 115 -10.66 11.70 -1.10
C THR A 115 -9.81 10.96 -2.12
N VAL A 116 -10.04 9.67 -2.27
CA VAL A 116 -9.32 8.83 -3.23
C VAL A 116 -10.23 8.49 -4.39
N LYS A 117 -9.75 8.74 -5.60
CA LYS A 117 -10.51 8.48 -6.83
C LYS A 117 -9.79 7.43 -7.67
N PRO A 118 -10.14 6.14 -7.53
CA PRO A 118 -9.54 5.10 -8.37
C PRO A 118 -10.05 5.21 -9.80
N PHE A 119 -9.21 4.92 -10.75
CA PHE A 119 -9.64 4.85 -12.14
C PHE A 119 -8.94 3.69 -12.85
N ALA A 120 -9.63 3.12 -13.82
CA ALA A 120 -9.06 2.02 -14.63
C ALA A 120 -8.14 2.61 -15.70
N ILE A 121 -7.08 1.88 -15.99
CA ILE A 121 -6.12 2.27 -17.02
C ILE A 121 -6.29 1.34 -18.22
#